data_66578370d763db577e2286d7284ebb63
#
_entry.id   66578370d763db577e2286d7284ebb63
#
_cell.length_a   1.000
_cell.length_b   1.000
_cell.length_c   1.000
_cell.angle_alpha   90.00
_cell.angle_beta   90.00
_cell.angle_gamma   90.00
#
_symmetry.space_group_name_H-M   'P 1'
#
loop_
_entity.id
_entity.type
_entity.pdbx_description
1 polymer ?
#
loop_
_entity_poly.entity_id
_entity_poly.type
_entity_poly.pdbx_seq_one_letter_code
_entity_poly.pdbx_strand_id
1 'polypeptide(L)' 'MMTYDRNRNPITNGSQVMINGTGKTGKIVAIHANGLTPAQLRRNKTVEVEGAEGKFEPVELIRLGLH' A
#
# COMPACT_ATOMS: atom_id res chain seq x y z
N MET A 1 9.22 4.76 -4.53
CA MET A 1 9.17 3.29 -4.55
C MET A 1 7.77 2.85 -4.91
N MET A 2 7.65 1.85 -5.74
CA MET A 2 6.37 1.34 -6.23
C MET A 2 6.24 -0.15 -5.91
N THR A 3 5.03 -0.60 -5.60
CA THR A 3 4.71 -2.01 -5.47
C THR A 3 3.28 -2.22 -6.00
N TYR A 4 2.65 -3.32 -5.64
CA TYR A 4 1.33 -3.67 -6.16
C TYR A 4 0.37 -3.97 -5.01
N ASP A 5 -0.88 -3.53 -5.15
CA ASP A 5 -1.92 -3.76 -4.17
C ASP A 5 -2.47 -5.19 -4.24
N ARG A 6 -3.55 -5.44 -3.49
CA ARG A 6 -4.22 -6.74 -3.45
C ARG A 6 -4.65 -7.23 -4.84
N ASN A 7 -5.07 -6.32 -5.70
CA ASN A 7 -5.54 -6.61 -7.04
C ASN A 7 -4.47 -6.43 -8.11
N ARG A 8 -3.20 -6.31 -7.69
CA ARG A 8 -2.04 -6.12 -8.55
C ARG A 8 -2.05 -4.80 -9.33
N ASN A 9 -2.74 -3.80 -8.79
CA ASN A 9 -2.66 -2.45 -9.33
C ASN A 9 -1.41 -1.76 -8.75
N PRO A 10 -0.66 -1.00 -9.55
CA PRO A 10 0.53 -0.32 -9.04
C PRO A 10 0.16 0.76 -8.03
N ILE A 11 0.88 0.78 -6.92
CA ILE A 11 0.72 1.80 -5.88
C ILE A 11 2.07 2.40 -5.53
N THR A 12 2.04 3.69 -5.20
CA THR A 12 3.23 4.44 -4.80
C THR A 12 2.82 5.54 -3.82
N ASN A 13 3.77 6.37 -3.40
CA ASN A 13 3.46 7.52 -2.56
C ASN A 13 2.41 8.38 -3.25
N GLY A 14 1.38 8.77 -2.49
CA GLY A 14 0.29 9.58 -3.01
C GLY A 14 -0.90 8.78 -3.54
N SER A 15 -0.77 7.46 -3.70
CA SER A 15 -1.90 6.62 -4.13
C SER A 15 -2.98 6.58 -3.05
N GLN A 16 -4.24 6.71 -3.47
CA GLN A 16 -5.37 6.53 -2.57
C GLN A 16 -5.68 5.05 -2.49
N VAL A 17 -5.82 4.55 -1.27
CA VAL A 17 -6.07 3.12 -1.04
C VAL A 17 -7.12 2.92 0.04
N MET A 18 -7.73 1.73 0.01
CA MET A 18 -8.60 1.25 1.08
C MET A 18 -7.90 0.08 1.77
N ILE A 19 -7.98 0.05 3.09
CA ILE A 19 -7.46 -1.07 3.88
C ILE A 19 -8.53 -2.15 3.90
N ASN A 20 -8.22 -3.29 3.29
CA ASN A 20 -9.20 -4.34 3.03
C ASN A 20 -9.92 -4.86 4.30
N GLY A 21 -9.23 -4.98 5.39
CA GLY A 21 -9.83 -5.55 6.61
C GLY A 21 -10.79 -4.62 7.34
N THR A 22 -10.59 -3.30 7.23
CA THR A 22 -11.33 -2.31 8.00
C THR A 22 -12.20 -1.39 7.16
N GLY A 23 -11.95 -1.32 5.85
CA GLY A 23 -12.63 -0.39 4.97
C GLY A 23 -12.15 1.05 5.09
N LYS A 24 -11.17 1.34 5.92
CA LYS A 24 -10.61 2.69 6.02
C LYS A 24 -9.90 3.04 4.75
N THR A 25 -9.97 4.32 4.38
CA THR A 25 -9.29 4.84 3.19
C THR A 25 -8.27 5.89 3.59
N GLY A 26 -7.25 6.05 2.75
CA GLY A 26 -6.23 7.06 2.98
C GLY A 26 -5.23 7.09 1.86
N LYS A 27 -4.31 8.04 1.97
CA LYS A 27 -3.25 8.21 1.00
C LYS A 27 -1.98 7.55 1.50
N ILE A 28 -1.25 6.87 0.61
CA ILE A 28 0.05 6.32 0.96
C ILE A 28 1.04 7.47 1.15
N VAL A 29 1.69 7.51 2.30
CA VAL A 29 2.67 8.55 2.63
C VAL A 29 4.10 8.03 2.56
N ALA A 30 4.31 6.73 2.66
CA ALA A 30 5.65 6.15 2.54
C ALA A 30 5.56 4.67 2.20
N ILE A 31 6.51 4.20 1.40
CA ILE A 31 6.72 2.77 1.14
C ILE A 31 8.20 2.50 1.43
N HIS A 32 8.46 1.64 2.41
CA HIS A 32 9.81 1.33 2.85
C HIS A 32 10.36 0.13 2.09
N ALA A 33 11.25 0.39 1.16
CA ALA A 33 11.77 -0.65 0.27
C ALA A 33 12.61 -1.71 1.00
N ASN A 34 13.46 -1.29 1.94
CA ASN A 34 14.30 -2.18 2.74
C ASN A 34 15.07 -3.23 1.92
N GLY A 35 15.48 -2.86 0.71
CA GLY A 35 16.20 -3.78 -0.18
C GLY A 35 15.33 -4.85 -0.83
N LEU A 36 14.00 -4.77 -0.67
CA LEU A 36 13.08 -5.76 -1.23
C LEU A 36 12.68 -5.41 -2.65
N THR A 37 12.39 -6.43 -3.45
CA THR A 37 11.78 -6.24 -4.77
C THR A 37 10.30 -5.86 -4.62
N PRO A 38 9.66 -5.30 -5.66
CA PRO A 38 8.22 -5.00 -5.59
C PRO A 38 7.36 -6.20 -5.20
N ALA A 39 7.71 -7.40 -5.68
CA ALA A 39 6.99 -8.61 -5.33
C ALA A 39 7.16 -8.97 -3.85
N GLN A 40 8.35 -8.79 -3.31
CA GLN A 40 8.62 -9.03 -1.89
C GLN A 40 7.93 -7.98 -1.02
N LEU A 41 7.91 -6.72 -1.46
CA LEU A 41 7.26 -5.63 -0.74
C LEU A 41 5.78 -5.93 -0.50
N ARG A 42 5.11 -6.60 -1.44
CA ARG A 42 3.68 -6.90 -1.34
C ARG A 42 3.32 -7.69 -0.08
N ARG A 43 4.22 -8.51 0.40
CA ARG A 43 3.96 -9.42 1.53
C ARG A 43 4.66 -9.01 2.81
N ASN A 44 5.14 -7.78 2.87
CA ASN A 44 5.82 -7.26 4.04
C ASN A 44 5.16 -5.96 4.50
N LYS A 45 5.20 -5.68 5.79
CA LYS A 45 4.61 -4.47 6.35
C LYS A 45 5.50 -3.28 6.03
N THR A 46 5.32 -2.72 4.84
CA THR A 46 6.19 -1.71 4.27
C THR A 46 5.50 -0.38 3.98
N VAL A 47 4.17 -0.33 4.03
CA VAL A 47 3.40 0.84 3.58
C VAL A 47 2.79 1.58 4.76
N GLU A 48 3.01 2.89 4.80
CA GLU A 48 2.36 3.78 5.76
C GLU A 48 1.24 4.54 5.04
N VAL A 49 0.07 4.55 5.67
CA VAL A 49 -1.13 5.20 5.15
C VAL A 49 -1.51 6.34 6.08
N GLU A 50 -1.76 7.53 5.51
CA GLU A 50 -2.16 8.69 6.28
C GLU A 50 -3.43 8.42 7.07
N GLY A 51 -3.42 8.77 8.34
CA GLY A 51 -4.58 8.57 9.21
C GLY A 51 -4.72 7.17 9.80
N ALA A 52 -3.84 6.24 9.44
CA ALA A 52 -3.86 4.89 9.98
C ALA A 52 -2.55 4.61 10.70
N GLU A 53 -2.61 3.97 11.86
CA GLU A 53 -1.43 3.64 12.65
C GLU A 53 -0.75 2.38 12.11
N GLY A 54 0.59 2.35 12.24
CA GLY A 54 1.39 1.21 11.87
C GLY A 54 1.65 1.13 10.37
N LYS A 55 2.14 -0.03 9.97
CA LYS A 55 2.48 -0.30 8.57
C LYS A 55 1.62 -1.43 8.05
N PHE A 56 1.36 -1.41 6.77
CA PHE A 56 0.50 -2.40 6.12
C PHE A 56 1.27 -3.15 5.05
N GLU A 57 0.88 -4.40 4.82
CA GLU A 57 1.33 -5.14 3.65
C GLU A 57 0.55 -4.62 2.44
N PRO A 58 1.19 -4.40 1.31
CA PRO A 58 0.47 -3.97 0.10
C PRO A 58 -0.70 -4.89 -0.27
N VAL A 59 -0.59 -6.20 0.02
CA VAL A 59 -1.69 -7.14 -0.24
C VAL A 59 -2.94 -6.87 0.61
N GLU A 60 -2.81 -6.05 1.66
CA GLU A 60 -3.95 -5.63 2.50
C GLU A 60 -4.62 -4.38 1.93
N LEU A 61 -4.10 -3.80 0.87
CA LEU A 61 -4.55 -2.52 0.33
C LEU A 61 -5.21 -2.70 -1.03
N ILE A 62 -6.20 -1.84 -1.31
CA ILE A 62 -6.88 -1.80 -2.60
C ILE A 62 -6.79 -0.38 -3.11
N ARG A 63 -6.19 -0.20 -4.29
CA ARG A 63 -6.05 1.13 -4.90
C ARG A 63 -7.42 1.65 -5.32
N LEU A 64 -7.67 2.91 -5.00
CA LEU A 64 -8.91 3.61 -5.36
C LEU A 64 -8.63 4.60 -6.50
N GLY A 65 -9.70 5.00 -7.21
CA GLY A 65 -9.60 6.03 -8.22
C GLY A 65 -8.74 5.65 -9.41
N LEU A 66 -8.88 4.44 -9.91
CA LEU A 66 -8.15 3.98 -11.09
C LEU A 66 -8.65 4.68 -12.33
N HIS A 67 -7.71 5.24 -13.10
CA HIS A 67 -8.01 5.91 -14.37
C HIS A 67 -6.99 5.50 -15.42
#